data_dc7c900271e583b7b7c8758131dbde5f
#
_entry.id   dc7c900271e583b7b7c8758131dbde5f
#
_cell.length_a   1.000
_cell.length_b   1.000
_cell.length_c   1.000
_cell.angle_alpha   90.00
_cell.angle_beta   90.00
_cell.angle_gamma   90.00
#
_symmetry.space_group_name_H-M   'P 1'
#
loop_
_entity.id
_entity.type
_entity.pdbx_description
1 polymer ?
#
loop_
_entity_poly.entity_id
_entity_poly.type
_entity_poly.pdbx_seq_one_letter_code
_entity_poly.pdbx_strand_id
1 'polypeptide(L)'
;MNIGVDIDGVLTDLERMALDFGTKMCVEENIPIELNLSKYWEIEKYNWTKEHEELFWNKNLVPYVVESNPRKFAPQILEKLQEEGNKIFIITARNESGMPPEYEGKMQELTKKWLLDNNIKYKKLIFTDDTNKLKNCIENNIDVMVEDSPINIKNISQKIKVIKFDCQYNKDIDGKNILTAYSWYHIYDIIRKLNTR
;
A
#
# COMPACT_ATOMS: atom_id res chain seq x y z
N MET A 1 -4.51 12.33 -16.56
CA MET A 1 -3.27 11.58 -16.19
C MET A 1 -3.56 10.10 -15.99
N ASN A 2 -2.53 9.26 -16.12
CA ASN A 2 -2.55 7.87 -15.66
C ASN A 2 -1.97 7.85 -14.23
N ILE A 3 -2.77 7.53 -13.25
CA ILE A 3 -2.40 7.53 -11.82
C ILE A 3 -2.27 6.10 -11.36
N GLY A 4 -1.05 5.71 -10.94
CA GLY A 4 -0.80 4.45 -10.27
C GLY A 4 -1.10 4.59 -8.76
N VAL A 5 -1.71 3.58 -8.17
CA VAL A 5 -2.09 3.55 -6.75
C VAL A 5 -1.75 2.18 -6.17
N ASP A 6 -0.99 2.17 -5.09
CA ASP A 6 -0.77 0.95 -4.32
C ASP A 6 -1.96 0.63 -3.40
N ILE A 7 -2.01 -0.58 -2.88
CA ILE A 7 -3.07 -1.00 -1.95
C ILE A 7 -2.60 -0.87 -0.51
N ASP A 8 -1.57 -1.63 -0.14
CA ASP A 8 -1.16 -1.80 1.25
C ASP A 8 -0.38 -0.57 1.73
N GLY A 9 -0.85 0.07 2.80
CA GLY A 9 -0.31 1.35 3.28
C GLY A 9 -0.86 2.59 2.56
N VAL A 10 -1.45 2.45 1.37
CA VAL A 10 -2.02 3.55 0.57
C VAL A 10 -3.55 3.54 0.58
N LEU A 11 -4.17 2.50 0.02
CA LEU A 11 -5.63 2.32 0.08
C LEU A 11 -6.08 1.81 1.44
N THR A 12 -5.30 0.93 2.05
CA THR A 12 -5.49 0.42 3.42
C THR A 12 -4.51 1.08 4.40
N ASP A 13 -4.75 0.95 5.68
CA ASP A 13 -3.83 1.42 6.74
C ASP A 13 -3.04 0.24 7.32
N LEU A 14 -2.04 -0.24 6.54
CA LEU A 14 -1.18 -1.35 6.94
C LEU A 14 -0.40 -1.05 8.23
N GLU A 15 0.12 0.19 8.37
CA GLU A 15 0.87 0.58 9.56
C GLU A 15 0.01 0.44 10.83
N ARG A 16 -1.23 0.92 10.78
CA ARG A 16 -2.15 0.82 11.92
C ARG A 16 -2.54 -0.62 12.20
N MET A 17 -2.85 -1.40 11.18
CA MET A 17 -3.15 -2.82 11.32
C MET A 17 -1.98 -3.57 11.96
N ALA A 18 -0.77 -3.37 11.44
CA ALA A 18 0.43 -4.03 11.99
C ALA A 18 0.67 -3.65 13.46
N LEU A 19 0.39 -2.42 13.87
CA LEU A 19 0.50 -2.00 15.27
C LEU A 19 -0.56 -2.65 16.16
N ASP A 20 -1.83 -2.62 15.74
CA ASP A 20 -2.93 -3.14 16.57
C ASP A 20 -2.84 -4.66 16.73
N PHE A 21 -2.66 -5.40 15.63
CA PHE A 21 -2.59 -6.86 15.67
C PHE A 21 -1.23 -7.38 16.13
N GLY A 22 -0.13 -6.66 15.84
CA GLY A 22 1.20 -7.04 16.31
C GLY A 22 1.33 -6.90 17.82
N THR A 23 0.88 -5.79 18.41
CA THR A 23 0.87 -5.62 19.87
C THR A 23 -0.08 -6.60 20.55
N LYS A 24 -1.24 -6.89 19.95
CA LYS A 24 -2.15 -7.92 20.43
C LYS A 24 -1.44 -9.27 20.49
N MET A 25 -0.79 -9.69 19.41
CA MET A 25 -0.05 -10.95 19.38
C MET A 25 1.07 -10.99 20.43
N CYS A 26 1.82 -9.91 20.59
CA CYS A 26 2.87 -9.85 21.61
C CYS A 26 2.31 -10.12 23.02
N VAL A 27 1.15 -9.54 23.35
CA VAL A 27 0.49 -9.78 24.65
C VAL A 27 0.00 -11.21 24.79
N GLU A 28 -0.65 -11.76 23.77
CA GLU A 28 -1.23 -13.10 23.79
C GLU A 28 -0.17 -14.21 23.85
N GLU A 29 0.96 -14.03 23.17
CA GLU A 29 2.05 -15.01 23.10
C GLU A 29 3.18 -14.73 24.09
N ASN A 30 3.02 -13.74 25.01
CA ASN A 30 4.05 -13.31 25.97
C ASN A 30 5.38 -12.90 25.32
N ILE A 31 5.32 -12.24 24.14
CA ILE A 31 6.47 -11.67 23.45
C ILE A 31 6.68 -10.22 23.96
N PRO A 32 7.91 -9.80 24.30
CA PRO A 32 8.18 -8.41 24.63
C PRO A 32 7.76 -7.44 23.52
N ILE A 33 7.14 -6.33 23.87
CA ILE A 33 6.79 -5.27 22.90
C ILE A 33 7.99 -4.34 22.76
N GLU A 34 8.78 -4.54 21.71
CA GLU A 34 9.92 -3.70 21.34
C GLU A 34 9.63 -3.04 20.01
N LEU A 35 9.24 -1.75 20.03
CA LEU A 35 8.77 -1.06 18.83
C LEU A 35 9.81 -0.10 18.26
N ASN A 36 10.14 -0.30 16.99
CA ASN A 36 10.85 0.67 16.17
C ASN A 36 10.00 1.07 14.95
N LEU A 37 9.24 2.14 15.09
CA LEU A 37 8.29 2.58 14.06
C LEU A 37 8.95 3.11 12.78
N SER A 38 10.27 3.35 12.79
CA SER A 38 11.00 3.75 11.59
C SER A 38 11.27 2.57 10.65
N LYS A 39 11.01 1.33 11.09
CA LYS A 39 11.20 0.12 10.30
C LYS A 39 9.98 -0.21 9.47
N TYR A 40 10.20 -0.59 8.22
CA TYR A 40 9.15 -0.96 7.28
C TYR A 40 8.64 -2.38 7.55
N TRP A 41 9.55 -3.36 7.67
CA TRP A 41 9.18 -4.76 7.89
C TRP A 41 8.78 -5.01 9.34
N GLU A 42 7.72 -5.78 9.56
CA GLU A 42 7.19 -6.09 10.89
C GLU A 42 8.21 -6.83 11.76
N ILE A 43 8.98 -7.74 11.18
CA ILE A 43 10.05 -8.45 11.87
C ILE A 43 11.10 -7.50 12.49
N GLU A 44 11.47 -6.45 11.75
CA GLU A 44 12.41 -5.44 12.26
C GLU A 44 11.71 -4.43 13.20
N LYS A 45 10.44 -4.11 12.92
CA LYS A 45 9.64 -3.17 13.71
C LYS A 45 9.45 -3.67 15.15
N TYR A 46 9.22 -4.96 15.31
CA TYR A 46 8.97 -5.62 16.59
C TYR A 46 10.16 -6.39 17.15
N ASN A 47 11.31 -6.39 16.48
CA ASN A 47 12.44 -7.25 16.81
C ASN A 47 12.02 -8.74 16.95
N TRP A 48 11.16 -9.19 16.05
CA TRP A 48 10.64 -10.57 16.05
C TRP A 48 11.62 -11.57 15.48
N THR A 49 11.43 -12.84 15.86
CA THR A 49 12.02 -13.97 15.12
C THR A 49 11.19 -14.25 13.86
N LYS A 50 11.72 -15.09 12.96
CA LYS A 50 10.97 -15.53 11.77
C LYS A 50 9.68 -16.26 12.14
N GLU A 51 9.73 -17.08 13.19
CA GLU A 51 8.57 -17.82 13.67
C GLU A 51 7.46 -16.88 14.17
N HIS A 52 7.82 -15.76 14.81
CA HIS A 52 6.84 -14.75 15.22
C HIS A 52 6.23 -14.04 14.01
N GLU A 53 7.02 -13.70 13.00
CA GLU A 53 6.54 -13.08 11.76
C GLU A 53 5.60 -14.01 10.99
N GLU A 54 5.97 -15.29 10.85
CA GLU A 54 5.13 -16.32 10.24
C GLU A 54 3.81 -16.51 11.00
N LEU A 55 3.84 -16.56 12.33
CA LEU A 55 2.65 -16.64 13.17
C LEU A 55 1.74 -15.43 12.97
N PHE A 56 2.32 -14.23 12.90
CA PHE A 56 1.58 -12.99 12.67
C PHE A 56 0.83 -13.01 11.34
N TRP A 57 1.53 -13.30 10.25
CA TRP A 57 0.94 -13.29 8.92
C TRP A 57 -0.03 -14.45 8.69
N ASN A 58 0.26 -15.64 9.20
CA ASN A 58 -0.67 -16.77 9.13
C ASN A 58 -2.02 -16.48 9.79
N LYS A 59 -2.04 -15.74 10.89
CA LYS A 59 -3.27 -15.36 11.60
C LYS A 59 -3.99 -14.17 10.95
N ASN A 60 -3.25 -13.20 10.39
CA ASN A 60 -3.80 -11.89 10.08
C ASN A 60 -3.84 -11.54 8.59
N LEU A 61 -3.12 -12.25 7.70
CA LEU A 61 -3.04 -11.88 6.28
C LEU A 61 -4.40 -11.92 5.59
N VAL A 62 -5.14 -13.03 5.69
CA VAL A 62 -6.44 -13.16 5.02
C VAL A 62 -7.47 -12.20 5.61
N PRO A 63 -7.67 -12.09 6.94
CA PRO A 63 -8.51 -11.05 7.52
C PRO A 63 -8.12 -9.64 7.06
N TYR A 64 -6.83 -9.31 7.02
CA TYR A 64 -6.36 -8.03 6.53
C TYR A 64 -6.76 -7.79 5.06
N VAL A 65 -6.54 -8.77 4.19
CA VAL A 65 -6.84 -8.65 2.75
C VAL A 65 -8.33 -8.46 2.49
N VAL A 66 -9.21 -9.10 3.26
CA VAL A 66 -10.66 -9.13 2.99
C VAL A 66 -11.48 -8.17 3.84
N GLU A 67 -11.04 -7.85 5.06
CA GLU A 67 -11.84 -7.10 6.04
C GLU A 67 -11.34 -5.68 6.29
N SER A 68 -10.13 -5.34 5.82
CA SER A 68 -9.60 -3.98 6.01
C SER A 68 -10.49 -2.93 5.37
N ASN A 69 -10.84 -1.92 6.14
CA ASN A 69 -11.51 -0.75 5.57
C ASN A 69 -10.52 0.06 4.71
N PRO A 70 -10.97 0.64 3.60
CA PRO A 70 -10.15 1.60 2.88
C PRO A 70 -9.89 2.84 3.74
N ARG A 71 -8.74 3.47 3.55
CA ARG A 71 -8.44 4.76 4.21
C ARG A 71 -9.57 5.75 3.92
N LYS A 72 -9.87 6.56 4.93
CA LYS A 72 -10.96 7.55 4.86
C LYS A 72 -10.85 8.41 3.59
N PHE A 73 -11.94 8.47 2.85
CA PHE A 73 -12.09 9.20 1.59
C PHE A 73 -11.36 8.61 0.37
N ALA A 74 -10.62 7.49 0.48
CA ALA A 74 -9.90 6.91 -0.64
C ALA A 74 -10.82 6.59 -1.84
N PRO A 75 -11.93 5.82 -1.68
CA PRO A 75 -12.81 5.50 -2.81
C PRO A 75 -13.43 6.76 -3.45
N GLN A 76 -13.88 7.72 -2.63
CA GLN A 76 -14.49 8.97 -3.08
C GLN A 76 -13.53 9.83 -3.91
N ILE A 77 -12.27 9.93 -3.47
CA ILE A 77 -11.26 10.71 -4.19
C ILE A 77 -10.86 10.02 -5.50
N LEU A 78 -10.76 8.69 -5.50
CA LEU A 78 -10.51 7.94 -6.75
C LEU A 78 -11.64 8.13 -7.75
N GLU A 79 -12.90 8.06 -7.32
CA GLU A 79 -14.06 8.32 -8.18
C GLU A 79 -14.02 9.75 -8.74
N LYS A 80 -13.80 10.75 -7.88
CA LYS A 80 -13.69 12.16 -8.29
C LYS A 80 -12.56 12.41 -9.29
N LEU A 81 -11.40 11.79 -9.10
CA LEU A 81 -10.29 11.89 -10.05
C LEU A 81 -10.65 11.28 -11.40
N GLN A 82 -11.45 10.20 -11.43
CA GLN A 82 -11.92 9.58 -12.68
C GLN A 82 -12.95 10.46 -13.38
N GLU A 83 -13.88 11.09 -12.66
CA GLU A 83 -14.83 12.06 -13.19
C GLU A 83 -14.10 13.25 -13.85
N GLU A 84 -12.96 13.65 -13.33
CA GLU A 84 -12.07 14.68 -13.88
C GLU A 84 -11.19 14.16 -15.05
N GLY A 85 -11.45 12.95 -15.57
CA GLY A 85 -10.80 12.39 -16.76
C GLY A 85 -9.45 11.68 -16.48
N ASN A 86 -9.08 11.47 -15.22
CA ASN A 86 -7.90 10.67 -14.88
C ASN A 86 -8.19 9.17 -14.99
N LYS A 87 -7.15 8.37 -15.21
CA LYS A 87 -7.24 6.91 -15.30
C LYS A 87 -6.50 6.30 -14.12
N ILE A 88 -7.20 5.50 -13.33
CA ILE A 88 -6.64 4.85 -12.14
C ILE A 88 -6.13 3.46 -12.49
N PHE A 89 -4.90 3.18 -12.10
CA PHE A 89 -4.24 1.89 -12.22
C PHE A 89 -3.88 1.43 -10.81
N ILE A 90 -4.41 0.29 -10.39
CA ILE A 90 -4.00 -0.33 -9.13
C ILE A 90 -2.76 -1.19 -9.42
N ILE A 91 -1.65 -0.92 -8.72
CA ILE A 91 -0.37 -1.62 -8.91
C ILE A 91 0.12 -2.08 -7.54
N THR A 92 -0.04 -3.36 -7.26
CA THR A 92 0.18 -3.94 -5.92
C THR A 92 1.18 -5.08 -5.94
N ALA A 93 1.95 -5.23 -4.86
CA ALA A 93 2.88 -6.33 -4.64
C ALA A 93 2.22 -7.53 -3.92
N ARG A 94 0.91 -7.51 -3.70
CA ARG A 94 0.19 -8.66 -3.12
C ARG A 94 0.46 -9.93 -3.91
N ASN A 95 0.93 -10.96 -3.23
CA ASN A 95 1.28 -12.25 -3.81
C ASN A 95 0.86 -13.39 -2.88
N GLU A 96 1.15 -14.63 -3.26
CA GLU A 96 0.75 -15.81 -2.47
C GLU A 96 1.63 -16.08 -1.24
N SER A 97 2.68 -15.30 -0.99
CA SER A 97 3.56 -15.49 0.17
C SER A 97 2.81 -15.25 1.47
N GLY A 98 2.91 -16.19 2.39
CA GLY A 98 2.22 -16.14 3.68
C GLY A 98 0.73 -16.49 3.63
N MET A 99 0.19 -16.90 2.47
CA MET A 99 -1.19 -17.37 2.38
C MET A 99 -1.33 -18.73 3.07
N PRO A 100 -2.34 -18.90 3.97
CA PRO A 100 -2.66 -20.21 4.54
C PRO A 100 -3.05 -21.23 3.44
N PRO A 101 -2.77 -22.53 3.64
CA PRO A 101 -3.02 -23.55 2.61
C PRO A 101 -4.44 -23.57 2.03
N GLU A 102 -5.45 -23.30 2.84
CA GLU A 102 -6.86 -23.23 2.43
C GLU A 102 -7.19 -22.05 1.51
N TYR A 103 -6.28 -21.07 1.44
CA TYR A 103 -6.38 -19.87 0.59
C TYR A 103 -5.32 -19.84 -0.53
N GLU A 104 -4.54 -20.91 -0.71
CA GLU A 104 -3.52 -20.98 -1.75
C GLU A 104 -4.11 -20.67 -3.14
N GLY A 105 -3.44 -19.80 -3.90
CA GLY A 105 -3.86 -19.34 -5.22
C GLY A 105 -5.01 -18.32 -5.23
N LYS A 106 -5.51 -17.87 -4.08
CA LYS A 106 -6.68 -16.96 -3.99
C LYS A 106 -6.36 -15.49 -3.78
N MET A 107 -5.11 -15.10 -3.58
CA MET A 107 -4.76 -13.70 -3.30
C MET A 107 -5.34 -12.72 -4.32
N GLN A 108 -5.23 -13.04 -5.61
CA GLN A 108 -5.74 -12.17 -6.66
C GLN A 108 -7.27 -12.07 -6.65
N GLU A 109 -7.98 -13.17 -6.39
CA GLU A 109 -9.44 -13.19 -6.28
C GLU A 109 -9.91 -12.36 -5.08
N LEU A 110 -9.32 -12.58 -3.91
CA LEU A 110 -9.63 -11.84 -2.68
C LEU A 110 -9.36 -10.34 -2.84
N THR A 111 -8.25 -9.98 -3.48
CA THR A 111 -7.94 -8.57 -3.76
C THR A 111 -8.96 -7.94 -4.70
N LYS A 112 -9.36 -8.61 -5.78
CA LYS A 112 -10.40 -8.12 -6.70
C LYS A 112 -11.74 -7.94 -5.99
N LYS A 113 -12.11 -8.92 -5.16
CA LYS A 113 -13.33 -8.85 -4.35
C LYS A 113 -13.30 -7.66 -3.40
N TRP A 114 -12.19 -7.46 -2.68
CA TRP A 114 -12.04 -6.33 -1.77
C TRP A 114 -12.19 -4.98 -2.49
N LEU A 115 -11.55 -4.80 -3.65
CA LEU A 115 -11.69 -3.59 -4.47
C LEU A 115 -13.15 -3.35 -4.88
N LEU A 116 -13.86 -4.40 -5.29
CA LEU A 116 -15.28 -4.33 -5.68
C LEU A 116 -16.16 -3.97 -4.49
N ASP A 117 -16.02 -4.65 -3.37
CA ASP A 117 -16.83 -4.47 -2.16
C ASP A 117 -16.68 -3.04 -1.59
N ASN A 118 -15.52 -2.41 -1.81
CA ASN A 118 -15.23 -1.04 -1.39
C ASN A 118 -15.48 0.01 -2.50
N ASN A 119 -16.16 -0.35 -3.59
CA ASN A 119 -16.48 0.54 -4.70
C ASN A 119 -15.26 1.23 -5.34
N ILE A 120 -14.10 0.59 -5.33
CA ILE A 120 -12.87 1.12 -5.93
C ILE A 120 -12.84 0.72 -7.40
N LYS A 121 -13.16 1.69 -8.27
CA LYS A 121 -13.11 1.53 -9.73
C LYS A 121 -11.70 1.80 -10.24
N TYR A 122 -11.26 1.04 -11.23
CA TYR A 122 -9.93 1.19 -11.85
C TYR A 122 -9.96 0.82 -13.33
N LYS A 123 -9.03 1.37 -14.11
CA LYS A 123 -8.83 1.00 -15.51
C LYS A 123 -8.12 -0.36 -15.63
N LYS A 124 -7.15 -0.62 -14.76
CA LYS A 124 -6.35 -1.85 -14.78
C LYS A 124 -5.85 -2.17 -13.37
N LEU A 125 -5.88 -3.46 -13.03
CA LEU A 125 -5.25 -4.03 -11.83
C LEU A 125 -4.03 -4.81 -12.26
N ILE A 126 -2.88 -4.53 -11.64
CA ILE A 126 -1.58 -5.10 -11.96
C ILE A 126 -0.99 -5.68 -10.68
N PHE A 127 -0.81 -7.00 -10.68
CA PHE A 127 -0.05 -7.69 -9.66
C PHE A 127 1.42 -7.74 -10.09
N THR A 128 2.30 -7.39 -9.20
CA THR A 128 3.75 -7.27 -9.44
C THR A 128 4.51 -7.71 -8.19
N ASP A 129 5.81 -7.55 -8.23
CA ASP A 129 6.67 -7.58 -7.05
C ASP A 129 7.39 -6.23 -6.90
N ASP A 130 8.06 -6.02 -5.77
CA ASP A 130 8.75 -4.76 -5.46
C ASP A 130 9.85 -4.43 -6.47
N THR A 131 10.47 -5.43 -7.10
CA THR A 131 11.55 -5.23 -8.08
C THR A 131 11.04 -4.77 -9.43
N ASN A 132 9.82 -5.16 -9.80
CA ASN A 132 9.21 -4.90 -11.11
C ASN A 132 8.21 -3.75 -11.12
N LYS A 133 7.90 -3.14 -9.97
CA LYS A 133 6.87 -2.10 -9.86
C LYS A 133 7.18 -0.89 -10.75
N LEU A 134 8.42 -0.41 -10.78
CA LEU A 134 8.85 0.66 -11.70
C LEU A 134 8.65 0.28 -13.16
N LYS A 135 9.02 -0.94 -13.57
CA LYS A 135 8.83 -1.44 -14.94
C LYS A 135 7.35 -1.41 -15.32
N ASN A 136 6.48 -1.91 -14.45
CA ASN A 136 5.04 -1.88 -14.67
C ASN A 136 4.48 -0.46 -14.79
N CYS A 137 5.00 0.49 -14.01
CA CYS A 137 4.63 1.91 -14.14
C CYS A 137 5.01 2.47 -15.52
N ILE A 138 6.22 2.18 -16.00
CA ILE A 138 6.69 2.64 -17.32
C ILE A 138 5.86 2.03 -18.44
N GLU A 139 5.65 0.72 -18.43
CA GLU A 139 4.89 -0.01 -19.46
C GLU A 139 3.42 0.43 -19.58
N ASN A 140 2.85 0.93 -18.49
CA ASN A 140 1.47 1.44 -18.47
C ASN A 140 1.39 2.98 -18.57
N ASN A 141 2.50 3.65 -18.84
CA ASN A 141 2.63 5.11 -18.98
C ASN A 141 2.03 5.83 -17.74
N ILE A 142 2.43 5.41 -16.55
CA ILE A 142 2.00 6.06 -15.30
C ILE A 142 2.69 7.41 -15.18
N ASP A 143 1.90 8.47 -15.01
CA ASP A 143 2.39 9.84 -14.85
C ASP A 143 2.81 10.13 -13.40
N VAL A 144 2.08 9.55 -12.45
CA VAL A 144 2.33 9.68 -11.00
C VAL A 144 1.91 8.40 -10.28
N MET A 145 2.73 7.95 -9.32
CA MET A 145 2.43 6.79 -8.46
C MET A 145 2.17 7.24 -7.02
N VAL A 146 1.09 6.77 -6.41
CA VAL A 146 0.83 6.91 -4.97
C VAL A 146 1.35 5.67 -4.26
N GLU A 147 2.28 5.85 -3.32
CA GLU A 147 3.08 4.77 -2.75
C GLU A 147 3.51 5.10 -1.31
N ASP A 148 3.67 4.08 -0.46
CA ASP A 148 4.15 4.24 0.92
C ASP A 148 5.47 3.49 1.19
N SER A 149 5.73 2.42 0.44
CA SER A 149 6.93 1.58 0.63
C SER A 149 8.23 2.34 0.35
N PRO A 150 9.18 2.37 1.30
CA PRO A 150 10.49 3.01 1.14
C PRO A 150 11.25 2.55 -0.10
N ILE A 151 11.16 1.27 -0.42
CA ILE A 151 11.86 0.65 -1.56
C ILE A 151 11.26 1.16 -2.87
N ASN A 152 9.93 1.11 -2.98
CA ASN A 152 9.22 1.50 -4.18
C ASN A 152 9.29 3.02 -4.42
N ILE A 153 9.17 3.83 -3.38
CA ILE A 153 9.32 5.29 -3.47
C ILE A 153 10.68 5.64 -4.09
N LYS A 154 11.78 5.07 -3.54
CA LYS A 154 13.13 5.32 -4.03
C LYS A 154 13.34 4.85 -5.47
N ASN A 155 12.80 3.69 -5.84
CA ASN A 155 12.96 3.12 -7.18
C ASN A 155 12.14 3.88 -8.21
N ILE A 156 10.86 4.11 -7.95
CA ILE A 156 9.93 4.74 -8.90
C ILE A 156 10.29 6.21 -9.11
N SER A 157 10.67 6.93 -8.05
CA SER A 157 11.02 8.35 -8.12
C SER A 157 12.22 8.67 -9.01
N GLN A 158 13.02 7.67 -9.38
CA GLN A 158 14.11 7.85 -10.36
C GLN A 158 13.60 8.25 -11.75
N LYS A 159 12.38 7.89 -12.12
CA LYS A 159 11.81 8.08 -13.45
C LYS A 159 10.43 8.75 -13.46
N ILE A 160 9.62 8.54 -12.42
CA ILE A 160 8.20 8.92 -12.35
C ILE A 160 7.98 9.70 -11.05
N LYS A 161 7.06 10.67 -11.08
CA LYS A 161 6.65 11.35 -9.84
C LYS A 161 5.99 10.37 -8.88
N VAL A 162 6.33 10.46 -7.61
CA VAL A 162 5.72 9.70 -6.53
C VAL A 162 5.05 10.64 -5.56
N ILE A 163 3.78 10.36 -5.27
CA ILE A 163 3.11 10.93 -4.11
C ILE A 163 3.29 9.94 -2.99
N LYS A 164 4.22 10.22 -2.09
CA LYS A 164 4.49 9.44 -0.89
C LYS A 164 3.36 9.65 0.10
N PHE A 165 2.62 8.57 0.46
CA PHE A 165 1.71 8.62 1.59
C PHE A 165 2.53 8.58 2.87
N ASP A 166 2.40 9.60 3.73
CA ASP A 166 3.24 9.76 4.92
C ASP A 166 2.98 8.65 5.93
N CYS A 167 4.04 7.93 6.29
CA CYS A 167 4.09 6.88 7.30
C CYS A 167 5.35 7.01 8.13
N GLN A 168 5.39 6.42 9.33
CA GLN A 168 6.55 6.54 10.23
C GLN A 168 7.84 6.02 9.58
N TYR A 169 7.75 4.93 8.80
CA TYR A 169 8.89 4.26 8.17
C TYR A 169 9.40 4.94 6.89
N ASN A 170 8.72 5.96 6.38
CA ASN A 170 9.14 6.67 5.16
C ASN A 170 9.37 8.16 5.35
N LYS A 171 9.32 8.67 6.58
CA LYS A 171 9.43 10.11 6.89
C LYS A 171 10.65 10.78 6.30
N ASP A 172 11.81 10.11 6.37
CA ASP A 172 13.10 10.65 5.98
C ASP A 172 13.37 10.50 4.46
N ILE A 173 12.37 10.05 3.70
CA ILE A 173 12.51 9.88 2.24
C ILE A 173 11.97 11.11 1.54
N ASP A 174 12.86 11.85 0.90
CA ASP A 174 12.53 13.00 0.07
C ASP A 174 13.31 12.97 -1.26
N GLY A 175 12.99 13.88 -2.17
CA GLY A 175 13.66 14.00 -3.46
C GLY A 175 12.88 14.80 -4.48
N LYS A 176 13.54 15.15 -5.60
CA LYS A 176 12.96 16.01 -6.65
C LYS A 176 11.63 15.51 -7.21
N ASN A 177 11.44 14.20 -7.31
CA ASN A 177 10.24 13.57 -7.85
C ASN A 177 9.32 13.02 -6.76
N ILE A 178 9.54 13.36 -5.48
CA ILE A 178 8.76 12.88 -4.35
C ILE A 178 7.96 14.04 -3.78
N LEU A 179 6.65 13.83 -3.66
CA LEU A 179 5.69 14.76 -3.07
C LEU A 179 5.04 14.05 -1.88
N THR A 180 5.03 14.65 -0.70
CA THR A 180 4.46 14.02 0.50
C THR A 180 2.99 14.39 0.65
N ALA A 181 2.14 13.40 0.89
CA ALA A 181 0.73 13.57 1.20
C ALA A 181 0.37 12.92 2.54
N TYR A 182 -0.51 13.55 3.30
CA TYR A 182 -0.94 13.13 4.65
C TYR A 182 -2.37 12.60 4.68
N SER A 183 -3.08 12.66 3.57
CA SER A 183 -4.47 12.21 3.44
C SER A 183 -4.88 12.11 1.97
N TRP A 184 -6.00 11.45 1.70
CA TRP A 184 -6.54 11.34 0.35
C TRP A 184 -6.97 12.68 -0.25
N TYR A 185 -7.47 13.64 0.55
CA TYR A 185 -7.73 14.99 0.06
C TYR A 185 -6.44 15.76 -0.26
N HIS A 186 -5.33 15.50 0.43
CA HIS A 186 -4.05 16.09 0.08
C HIS A 186 -3.48 15.46 -1.22
N ILE A 187 -3.65 14.16 -1.43
CA ILE A 187 -3.33 13.50 -2.72
C ILE A 187 -4.12 14.18 -3.86
N TYR A 188 -5.41 14.40 -3.66
CA TYR A 188 -6.27 15.06 -4.64
C TYR A 188 -5.77 16.47 -4.99
N ASP A 189 -5.43 17.29 -4.00
CA ASP A 189 -4.89 18.63 -4.21
C ASP A 189 -3.58 18.61 -4.99
N ILE A 190 -2.67 17.69 -4.65
CA ILE A 190 -1.40 17.51 -5.37
C ILE A 190 -1.66 17.14 -6.85
N ILE A 191 -2.53 16.15 -7.10
CA ILE A 191 -2.84 15.70 -8.47
C ILE A 191 -3.45 16.83 -9.30
N ARG A 192 -4.37 17.61 -8.74
CA ARG A 192 -4.93 18.78 -9.43
C ARG A 192 -3.86 19.79 -9.83
N LYS A 193 -2.93 20.09 -8.93
CA LYS A 193 -1.80 20.98 -9.21
C LYS A 193 -0.84 20.42 -10.28
N LEU A 194 -0.72 19.11 -10.40
CA LEU A 194 0.06 18.47 -11.47
C LEU A 194 -0.64 18.53 -12.82
N ASN A 195 -1.98 18.45 -12.86
CA ASN A 195 -2.79 18.53 -14.09
C ASN A 195 -2.85 19.95 -14.68
N THR A 196 -2.57 20.98 -13.90
CA THR A 196 -2.63 22.39 -14.35
C THR A 196 -1.30 22.92 -14.88
N ARG A 197 -0.26 22.13 -14.88
CA ARG A 197 1.08 22.46 -15.40
C ARG A 197 1.34 21.78 -16.74
#